data_1b23a155750422491615b327b03fe1f1
#
_entry.id   1b23a155750422491615b327b03fe1f1
#
_cell.length_a   1.000
_cell.length_b   1.000
_cell.length_c   1.000
_cell.angle_alpha   90.00
_cell.angle_beta   90.00
_cell.angle_gamma   90.00
#
_symmetry.space_group_name_H-M   'P 1'
#
loop_
_entity.id
_entity.type
_entity.pdbx_description
1 polymer ?
#
loop_
_entity_poly.entity_id
_entity_poly.type
_entity_poly.pdbx_seq_one_letter_code
_entity_poly.pdbx_strand_id
1 'polypeptide(L)'
;VLKGPCTTPISEGFRSINVELRRQLDLYANIRPAKTIPGLKGRYENIDLIVIRENTEGLYCGEEIWLNDEKTAAKSMALVTTKASERIVRHAFKYALSNKRKKITLVHKANILKYTGGLFLNTGRRIAKEYDGKIEFWDMIIDNMCMQLVLNPHKFDVIVATNLFGDILSD
;
A
#
# COMPACT_ATOMS: atom_id res chain seq x y z
N VAL A 1 17.49 8.92 12.00
CA VAL A 1 16.15 8.31 11.94
C VAL A 1 15.41 8.66 13.23
N LEU A 2 14.26 9.31 13.10
CA LEU A 2 13.38 9.59 14.24
C LEU A 2 12.20 8.60 14.19
N LYS A 3 12.02 7.84 15.27
CA LYS A 3 10.87 6.95 15.45
C LYS A 3 10.33 7.09 16.88
N GLY A 4 9.04 7.36 17.01
CA GLY A 4 8.35 7.39 18.28
C GLY A 4 6.89 6.96 18.12
N PRO A 5 6.25 6.44 19.17
CA PRO A 5 4.83 6.18 19.15
C PRO A 5 4.07 7.50 19.11
N CYS A 6 3.27 7.70 18.05
CA CYS A 6 2.36 8.84 17.93
C CYS A 6 0.95 8.29 17.74
N THR A 7 0.14 8.38 18.76
CA THR A 7 -1.27 8.02 18.69
C THR A 7 -2.08 9.23 18.24
N THR A 8 -2.89 9.06 17.21
CA THR A 8 -3.85 10.09 16.81
C THR A 8 -5.12 9.91 17.64
N PRO A 9 -5.55 10.91 18.41
CA PRO A 9 -6.83 10.84 19.13
C PRO A 9 -8.00 10.66 18.18
N ILE A 10 -9.02 9.93 18.60
CA ILE A 10 -10.27 9.74 17.84
C ILE A 10 -11.17 11.00 17.88
N SER A 11 -10.82 11.98 18.75
CA SER A 11 -11.58 13.21 18.90
C SER A 11 -11.47 14.15 17.71
N GLU A 12 -12.53 14.91 17.42
CA GLU A 12 -12.58 15.91 16.37
C GLU A 12 -11.46 16.96 16.50
N GLY A 13 -10.95 17.44 15.37
CA GLY A 13 -9.97 18.54 15.31
C GLY A 13 -8.49 18.13 15.32
N PHE A 14 -8.16 16.86 15.53
CA PHE A 14 -6.77 16.41 15.48
C PHE A 14 -6.44 15.70 14.14
N ARG A 15 -5.44 16.23 13.44
CA ARG A 15 -4.83 15.53 12.29
C ARG A 15 -3.63 14.72 12.78
N SER A 16 -3.42 13.56 12.18
CA SER A 16 -2.25 12.74 12.48
C SER A 16 -0.95 13.48 12.12
N ILE A 17 -0.09 13.70 13.12
CA ILE A 17 1.24 14.28 12.92
C ILE A 17 2.05 13.48 11.89
N ASN A 18 1.93 12.15 11.92
CA ASN A 18 2.60 11.28 10.96
C ASN A 18 2.15 11.54 9.52
N VAL A 19 0.83 11.73 9.29
CA VAL A 19 0.28 12.05 7.97
C VAL A 19 0.79 13.42 7.49
N GLU A 20 0.83 14.41 8.38
CA GLU A 20 1.33 15.74 8.04
C GLU A 20 2.83 15.72 7.68
N LEU A 21 3.66 15.03 8.44
CA LEU A 21 5.09 14.85 8.14
C LEU A 21 5.31 14.16 6.80
N ARG A 22 4.55 13.11 6.49
CA ARG A 22 4.62 12.42 5.20
C ARG A 22 4.34 13.36 4.04
N ARG A 23 3.34 14.24 4.20
CA ARG A 23 2.92 15.20 3.19
C ARG A 23 3.93 16.32 3.02
N GLN A 24 4.39 16.94 4.10
CA GLN A 24 5.34 18.06 4.08
C GLN A 24 6.71 17.65 3.51
N LEU A 25 7.16 16.44 3.81
CA LEU A 25 8.45 15.93 3.37
C LEU A 25 8.35 15.07 2.08
N ASP A 26 7.16 14.98 1.47
CA ASP A 26 6.87 14.13 0.30
C ASP A 26 7.38 12.68 0.46
N LEU A 27 7.14 12.09 1.63
CA LEU A 27 7.54 10.71 1.93
C LEU A 27 6.58 9.71 1.27
N TYR A 28 6.63 9.63 -0.04
CA TYR A 28 5.64 8.93 -0.86
C TYR A 28 5.70 7.41 -0.79
N ALA A 29 6.83 6.83 -0.47
CA ALA A 29 7.02 5.38 -0.41
C ALA A 29 7.34 4.93 1.02
N ASN A 30 6.50 4.08 1.57
CA ASN A 30 6.74 3.42 2.84
C ASN A 30 7.12 1.97 2.56
N ILE A 31 8.37 1.62 2.83
CA ILE A 31 8.92 0.28 2.59
C ILE A 31 8.87 -0.49 3.90
N ARG A 32 8.09 -1.56 3.93
CA ARG A 32 7.88 -2.39 5.12
C ARG A 32 8.37 -3.82 4.87
N PRO A 33 9.57 -4.19 5.33
CA PRO A 33 10.04 -5.56 5.27
C PRO A 33 9.38 -6.41 6.35
N ALA A 34 8.91 -7.60 5.97
CA ALA A 34 8.40 -8.63 6.87
C ALA A 34 9.25 -9.90 6.71
N LYS A 35 10.04 -10.21 7.71
CA LYS A 35 10.94 -11.36 7.71
C LYS A 35 10.76 -12.20 8.96
N THR A 36 10.86 -13.52 8.80
CA THR A 36 10.97 -14.41 9.96
C THR A 36 12.26 -14.15 10.71
N ILE A 37 12.16 -14.11 12.03
CA ILE A 37 13.32 -13.91 12.91
C ILE A 37 13.94 -15.29 13.22
N PRO A 38 15.24 -15.50 12.96
CA PRO A 38 15.90 -16.76 13.27
C PRO A 38 15.76 -17.11 14.75
N GLY A 39 15.40 -18.38 15.02
CA GLY A 39 15.23 -18.89 16.39
C GLY A 39 13.83 -18.61 17.01
N LEU A 40 13.00 -17.81 16.35
CA LEU A 40 11.61 -17.63 16.79
C LEU A 40 10.69 -18.60 16.04
N LYS A 41 9.99 -19.48 16.76
CA LYS A 41 9.01 -20.38 16.17
C LYS A 41 7.76 -19.61 15.77
N GLY A 42 7.43 -19.63 14.49
CA GLY A 42 6.21 -19.08 13.93
C GLY A 42 5.45 -20.12 13.12
N ARG A 43 4.30 -19.71 12.57
CA ARG A 43 3.52 -20.58 11.66
C ARG A 43 4.29 -20.92 10.38
N TYR A 44 5.12 -20.00 9.90
CA TYR A 44 5.93 -20.11 8.69
C TYR A 44 7.39 -19.81 8.98
N GLU A 45 8.27 -20.50 8.29
CA GLU A 45 9.71 -20.25 8.30
C GLU A 45 10.15 -19.62 6.97
N ASN A 46 11.30 -18.94 6.98
CA ASN A 46 11.92 -18.37 5.77
C ASN A 46 11.03 -17.41 4.98
N ILE A 47 10.19 -16.63 5.67
CA ILE A 47 9.44 -15.53 5.08
C ILE A 47 10.39 -14.36 4.87
N ASP A 48 10.35 -13.76 3.67
CA ASP A 48 11.07 -12.54 3.33
C ASP A 48 10.23 -11.74 2.31
N LEU A 49 9.31 -10.95 2.81
CA LEU A 49 8.37 -10.14 2.03
C LEU A 49 8.70 -8.66 2.18
N ILE A 50 8.39 -7.89 1.16
CA ILE A 50 8.47 -6.43 1.20
C ILE A 50 7.11 -5.86 0.78
N VAL A 51 6.50 -5.05 1.65
CA VAL A 51 5.33 -4.25 1.28
C VAL A 51 5.79 -2.83 0.98
N ILE A 52 5.50 -2.36 -0.24
CA ILE A 52 5.74 -0.99 -0.69
C ILE A 52 4.39 -0.29 -0.75
N ARG A 53 4.15 0.56 0.25
CA ARG A 53 2.90 1.30 0.45
C ARG A 53 3.03 2.70 -0.14
N GLU A 54 2.12 3.10 -1.02
CA GLU A 54 1.91 4.50 -1.32
C GLU A 54 1.51 5.23 -0.03
N ASN A 55 2.05 6.42 0.23
CA ASN A 55 2.01 6.97 1.57
C ASN A 55 1.49 8.43 1.63
N THR A 56 1.06 9.00 0.50
CA THR A 56 0.66 10.42 0.38
C THR A 56 -0.79 10.65 -0.02
N GLU A 57 -1.45 9.65 -0.61
CA GLU A 57 -2.83 9.74 -1.13
C GLU A 57 -3.78 8.73 -0.47
N GLY A 58 -4.93 8.46 -1.08
CA GLY A 58 -5.95 7.55 -0.62
C GLY A 58 -6.93 8.21 0.37
N LEU A 59 -7.50 7.45 1.26
CA LEU A 59 -8.39 7.92 2.34
C LEU A 59 -7.66 8.81 3.36
N TYR A 60 -6.35 8.69 3.44
CA TYR A 60 -5.50 9.50 4.34
C TYR A 60 -5.38 10.97 3.92
N CYS A 61 -5.95 11.38 2.77
CA CYS A 61 -6.13 12.79 2.42
C CYS A 61 -6.99 13.53 3.44
N GLY A 62 -7.85 12.80 4.18
CA GLY A 62 -8.66 13.33 5.26
C GLY A 62 -9.84 14.18 4.79
N GLU A 63 -10.34 13.93 3.58
CA GLU A 63 -11.53 14.60 3.06
C GLU A 63 -12.79 13.82 3.45
N GLU A 64 -13.40 14.21 4.56
CA GLU A 64 -14.65 13.66 5.08
C GLU A 64 -15.67 14.76 5.27
N ILE A 65 -16.91 14.46 4.97
CA ILE A 65 -18.04 15.37 5.16
C ILE A 65 -19.24 14.66 5.77
N TRP A 66 -19.94 15.35 6.64
CA TRP A 66 -21.30 14.98 7.02
C TRP A 66 -22.26 15.30 5.88
N LEU A 67 -23.20 14.40 5.60
CA LEU A 67 -24.18 14.58 4.53
C LEU A 67 -25.44 15.28 5.03
N ASN A 68 -25.64 15.41 6.35
CA ASN A 68 -26.74 16.08 6.99
C ASN A 68 -26.32 16.71 8.32
N ASP A 69 -27.13 17.65 8.80
CA ASP A 69 -26.85 18.41 10.03
C ASP A 69 -26.94 17.54 11.29
N GLU A 70 -27.78 16.49 11.25
CA GLU A 70 -27.96 15.54 12.34
C GLU A 70 -26.77 14.57 12.50
N LYS A 71 -25.78 14.65 11.63
CA LYS A 71 -24.58 13.78 11.63
C LYS A 71 -24.89 12.28 11.62
N THR A 72 -25.97 11.88 10.92
CA THR A 72 -26.38 10.47 10.80
C THR A 72 -25.83 9.79 9.53
N ALA A 73 -25.25 10.56 8.61
CA ALA A 73 -24.64 10.05 7.38
C ALA A 73 -23.36 10.82 7.07
N ALA A 74 -22.30 10.10 6.73
CA ALA A 74 -21.00 10.66 6.39
C ALA A 74 -20.45 10.08 5.09
N LYS A 75 -19.56 10.83 4.44
CA LYS A 75 -18.86 10.43 3.21
C LYS A 75 -17.37 10.72 3.34
N SER A 76 -16.54 9.73 3.00
CA SER A 76 -15.10 9.89 2.82
C SER A 76 -14.73 9.86 1.35
N MET A 77 -13.77 10.69 0.94
CA MET A 77 -13.22 10.72 -0.41
C MET A 77 -11.81 10.13 -0.44
N ALA A 78 -11.57 9.23 -1.38
CA ALA A 78 -10.25 8.67 -1.64
C ALA A 78 -9.66 9.33 -2.91
N LEU A 79 -8.51 9.98 -2.77
CA LEU A 79 -7.75 10.49 -3.91
C LEU A 79 -6.77 9.45 -4.41
N VAL A 80 -6.79 9.18 -5.72
CA VAL A 80 -5.77 8.37 -6.40
C VAL A 80 -5.42 9.06 -7.71
N THR A 81 -4.16 9.44 -7.89
CA THR A 81 -3.69 10.11 -9.09
C THR A 81 -2.77 9.21 -9.92
N THR A 82 -2.71 9.47 -11.21
CA THR A 82 -1.75 8.80 -12.10
C THR A 82 -0.32 9.07 -11.64
N LYS A 83 -0.01 10.32 -11.24
CA LYS A 83 1.32 10.73 -10.78
C LYS A 83 1.81 9.90 -9.59
N ALA A 84 1.01 9.79 -8.53
CA ALA A 84 1.37 9.03 -7.35
C ALA A 84 1.40 7.52 -7.62
N SER A 85 0.44 7.02 -8.41
CA SER A 85 0.40 5.62 -8.84
C SER A 85 1.66 5.24 -9.64
N GLU A 86 2.07 6.06 -10.61
CA GLU A 86 3.30 5.84 -11.37
C GLU A 86 4.53 5.85 -10.47
N ARG A 87 4.62 6.84 -9.59
CA ARG A 87 5.77 7.03 -8.70
C ARG A 87 5.99 5.82 -7.82
N ILE A 88 4.93 5.32 -7.17
CA ILE A 88 5.06 4.17 -6.26
C ILE A 88 5.31 2.86 -7.01
N VAL A 89 4.66 2.63 -8.14
CA VAL A 89 4.88 1.43 -8.95
C VAL A 89 6.30 1.41 -9.51
N ARG A 90 6.78 2.52 -10.07
CA ARG A 90 8.18 2.62 -10.53
C ARG A 90 9.17 2.41 -9.40
N HIS A 91 8.88 2.93 -8.21
CA HIS A 91 9.70 2.67 -7.03
C HIS A 91 9.76 1.18 -6.70
N ALA A 92 8.63 0.47 -6.75
CA ALA A 92 8.57 -0.96 -6.49
C ALA A 92 9.43 -1.76 -7.48
N PHE A 93 9.37 -1.45 -8.78
CA PHE A 93 10.20 -2.11 -9.79
C PHE A 93 11.70 -1.81 -9.60
N LYS A 94 12.07 -0.54 -9.36
CA LYS A 94 13.47 -0.17 -9.08
C LYS A 94 13.98 -0.86 -7.82
N TYR A 95 13.18 -0.89 -6.76
CA TYR A 95 13.52 -1.59 -5.52
C TYR A 95 13.73 -3.08 -5.77
N ALA A 96 12.81 -3.73 -6.49
CA ALA A 96 12.90 -5.14 -6.81
C ALA A 96 14.19 -5.47 -7.57
N LEU A 97 14.53 -4.72 -8.61
CA LEU A 97 15.76 -4.91 -9.38
C LEU A 97 17.02 -4.70 -8.52
N SER A 98 17.09 -3.61 -7.75
CA SER A 98 18.25 -3.29 -6.92
C SER A 98 18.47 -4.30 -5.79
N ASN A 99 17.41 -4.96 -5.32
CA ASN A 99 17.46 -5.94 -4.24
C ASN A 99 17.35 -7.39 -4.73
N LYS A 100 17.53 -7.63 -6.05
CA LYS A 100 17.47 -8.96 -6.68
C LYS A 100 16.18 -9.72 -6.40
N ARG A 101 15.07 -8.98 -6.20
CA ARG A 101 13.73 -9.52 -6.08
C ARG A 101 13.20 -9.93 -7.45
N LYS A 102 12.35 -10.93 -7.51
CA LYS A 102 11.93 -11.56 -8.77
C LYS A 102 10.51 -11.27 -9.16
N LYS A 103 9.64 -10.94 -8.19
CA LYS A 103 8.21 -10.87 -8.39
C LYS A 103 7.61 -9.63 -7.71
N ILE A 104 6.68 -8.99 -8.41
CA ILE A 104 5.84 -7.92 -7.85
C ILE A 104 4.37 -8.31 -7.95
N THR A 105 3.66 -8.17 -6.83
CA THR A 105 2.20 -8.28 -6.77
C THR A 105 1.60 -6.91 -6.51
N LEU A 106 0.83 -6.38 -7.45
CA LEU A 106 0.08 -5.14 -7.26
C LEU A 106 -1.29 -5.44 -6.66
N VAL A 107 -1.61 -4.79 -5.54
CA VAL A 107 -2.87 -5.05 -4.82
C VAL A 107 -3.86 -3.91 -5.02
N HIS A 108 -5.09 -4.26 -5.37
CA HIS A 108 -6.15 -3.31 -5.75
C HIS A 108 -7.55 -3.78 -5.35
N LYS A 109 -8.56 -2.92 -5.58
CA LYS A 109 -10.00 -3.25 -5.46
C LYS A 109 -10.77 -2.76 -6.70
N ALA A 110 -10.19 -2.89 -7.88
CA ALA A 110 -10.74 -2.38 -9.14
C ALA A 110 -12.07 -3.03 -9.57
N ASN A 111 -12.40 -4.20 -9.03
CA ASN A 111 -13.68 -4.84 -9.26
C ASN A 111 -14.87 -4.02 -8.66
N ILE A 112 -14.62 -3.24 -7.61
CA ILE A 112 -15.61 -2.36 -6.96
C ILE A 112 -15.25 -0.89 -7.24
N LEU A 113 -14.03 -0.47 -6.92
CA LEU A 113 -13.55 0.90 -7.11
C LEU A 113 -13.07 1.09 -8.55
N LYS A 114 -14.02 1.24 -9.48
CA LYS A 114 -13.74 1.24 -10.93
C LYS A 114 -12.79 2.36 -11.35
N TYR A 115 -12.91 3.55 -10.77
CA TYR A 115 -12.08 4.69 -11.11
C TYR A 115 -10.76 4.69 -10.33
N THR A 116 -10.79 4.79 -9.01
CA THR A 116 -9.58 4.89 -8.19
C THR A 116 -8.75 3.60 -8.22
N GLY A 117 -9.37 2.47 -7.96
CA GLY A 117 -8.70 1.17 -8.04
C GLY A 117 -8.31 0.79 -9.47
N GLY A 118 -9.17 1.12 -10.46
CA GLY A 118 -8.89 0.88 -11.88
C GLY A 118 -7.73 1.73 -12.39
N LEU A 119 -7.63 3.00 -11.97
CA LEU A 119 -6.52 3.88 -12.32
C LEU A 119 -5.19 3.31 -11.82
N PHE A 120 -5.15 2.89 -10.54
CA PHE A 120 -3.95 2.29 -9.96
C PHE A 120 -3.55 0.99 -10.68
N LEU A 121 -4.50 0.09 -10.92
CA LEU A 121 -4.29 -1.17 -11.63
C LEU A 121 -3.76 -0.95 -13.06
N ASN A 122 -4.43 -0.09 -13.83
CA ASN A 122 -4.07 0.17 -15.22
C ASN A 122 -2.69 0.85 -15.32
N THR A 123 -2.39 1.76 -14.39
CA THR A 123 -1.06 2.38 -14.30
C THR A 123 0.01 1.33 -13.99
N GLY A 124 -0.26 0.42 -13.05
CA GLY A 124 0.66 -0.66 -12.73
C GLY A 124 0.93 -1.60 -13.90
N ARG A 125 -0.12 -2.04 -14.58
CA ARG A 125 -0.01 -2.89 -15.77
C ARG A 125 0.74 -2.22 -16.91
N ARG A 126 0.54 -0.92 -17.11
CA ARG A 126 1.26 -0.14 -18.13
C ARG A 126 2.76 -0.09 -17.82
N ILE A 127 3.13 0.21 -16.57
CA ILE A 127 4.54 0.28 -16.16
C ILE A 127 5.19 -1.10 -16.19
N ALA A 128 4.47 -2.16 -15.81
CA ALA A 128 5.00 -3.52 -15.82
C ALA A 128 5.54 -3.94 -17.19
N LYS A 129 4.92 -3.48 -18.28
CA LYS A 129 5.39 -3.75 -19.65
C LYS A 129 6.81 -3.20 -19.91
N GLU A 130 7.24 -2.15 -19.22
CA GLU A 130 8.59 -1.59 -19.35
C GLU A 130 9.66 -2.49 -18.70
N TYR A 131 9.23 -3.43 -17.86
CA TYR A 131 10.08 -4.36 -17.11
C TYR A 131 9.85 -5.82 -17.51
N ASP A 132 9.17 -6.04 -18.63
CA ASP A 132 8.89 -7.39 -19.13
C ASP A 132 10.18 -8.19 -19.31
N GLY A 133 10.14 -9.48 -18.96
CA GLY A 133 11.30 -10.37 -18.93
C GLY A 133 12.32 -10.12 -17.82
N LYS A 134 12.16 -9.08 -16.99
CA LYS A 134 13.07 -8.76 -15.87
C LYS A 134 12.47 -9.08 -14.51
N ILE A 135 11.20 -8.76 -14.32
CA ILE A 135 10.45 -8.95 -13.07
C ILE A 135 9.09 -9.56 -13.42
N GLU A 136 8.75 -10.65 -12.77
CA GLU A 136 7.41 -11.23 -12.87
C GLU A 136 6.40 -10.26 -12.24
N PHE A 137 5.34 -9.92 -12.97
CA PHE A 137 4.30 -9.02 -12.48
C PHE A 137 2.94 -9.67 -12.56
N TRP A 138 2.16 -9.55 -11.49
CA TRP A 138 0.75 -9.89 -11.47
C TRP A 138 -0.02 -8.95 -10.55
N ASP A 139 -1.32 -9.03 -10.60
CA ASP A 139 -2.19 -8.23 -9.74
C ASP A 139 -3.18 -9.11 -8.96
N MET A 140 -3.61 -8.61 -7.82
CA MET A 140 -4.52 -9.33 -6.94
C MET A 140 -5.48 -8.38 -6.23
N ILE A 141 -6.73 -8.83 -6.05
CA ILE A 141 -7.73 -8.11 -5.25
C ILE A 141 -7.37 -8.23 -3.77
N ILE A 142 -7.52 -7.13 -3.01
CA ILE A 142 -7.11 -7.02 -1.60
C ILE A 142 -7.66 -8.14 -0.72
N ASP A 143 -8.92 -8.53 -0.88
CA ASP A 143 -9.55 -9.56 -0.05
C ASP A 143 -8.84 -10.91 -0.21
N ASN A 144 -8.58 -11.28 -1.48
CA ASN A 144 -7.83 -12.49 -1.79
C ASN A 144 -6.37 -12.36 -1.31
N MET A 145 -5.76 -11.19 -1.43
CA MET A 145 -4.39 -10.95 -0.96
C MET A 145 -4.27 -11.20 0.55
N CYS A 146 -5.18 -10.66 1.36
CA CYS A 146 -5.19 -10.89 2.81
C CYS A 146 -5.27 -12.39 3.14
N MET A 147 -6.15 -13.12 2.48
CA MET A 147 -6.27 -14.57 2.66
C MET A 147 -5.00 -15.29 2.22
N GLN A 148 -4.46 -14.96 1.05
CA GLN A 148 -3.29 -15.63 0.49
C GLN A 148 -2.01 -15.38 1.29
N LEU A 149 -1.84 -14.21 1.89
CA LEU A 149 -0.72 -13.93 2.79
C LEU A 149 -0.73 -14.83 4.02
N VAL A 150 -1.93 -15.16 4.53
CA VAL A 150 -2.07 -16.07 5.68
C VAL A 150 -1.90 -17.53 5.26
N LEU A 151 -2.36 -17.92 4.08
CA LEU A 151 -2.34 -19.31 3.62
C LEU A 151 -1.04 -19.71 2.92
N ASN A 152 -0.51 -18.82 2.09
CA ASN A 152 0.58 -19.11 1.15
C ASN A 152 1.58 -17.94 1.05
N PRO A 153 2.18 -17.46 2.16
CA PRO A 153 3.04 -16.27 2.13
C PRO A 153 4.25 -16.42 1.21
N HIS A 154 4.79 -17.62 1.05
CA HIS A 154 5.95 -17.90 0.17
C HIS A 154 5.71 -17.64 -1.33
N LYS A 155 4.45 -17.42 -1.76
CA LYS A 155 4.15 -17.08 -3.15
C LYS A 155 4.50 -15.64 -3.50
N PHE A 156 4.73 -14.80 -2.49
CA PHE A 156 4.93 -13.37 -2.65
C PHE A 156 6.38 -12.98 -2.38
N ASP A 157 6.77 -11.84 -2.96
CA ASP A 157 8.13 -11.30 -2.82
C ASP A 157 8.04 -9.78 -2.53
N VAL A 158 7.68 -8.97 -3.53
CA VAL A 158 7.39 -7.55 -3.34
C VAL A 158 5.92 -7.30 -3.59
N ILE A 159 5.27 -6.62 -2.67
CA ILE A 159 3.86 -6.23 -2.75
C ILE A 159 3.80 -4.72 -2.87
N VAL A 160 3.06 -4.21 -3.85
CA VAL A 160 2.81 -2.77 -3.99
C VAL A 160 1.33 -2.47 -3.88
N ALA A 161 0.97 -1.49 -3.07
CA ALA A 161 -0.42 -1.16 -2.79
C ALA A 161 -0.63 0.34 -2.55
N THR A 162 -1.88 0.78 -2.69
CA THR A 162 -2.32 2.10 -2.25
C THR A 162 -2.23 2.23 -0.74
N ASN A 163 -2.38 3.44 -0.22
CA ASN A 163 -2.10 3.79 1.17
C ASN A 163 -2.80 2.87 2.19
N LEU A 164 -4.13 2.80 2.17
CA LEU A 164 -4.91 1.99 3.12
C LEU A 164 -4.62 0.49 2.97
N PHE A 165 -4.58 -0.01 1.74
CA PHE A 165 -4.32 -1.43 1.52
C PHE A 165 -2.90 -1.83 1.91
N GLY A 166 -1.92 -0.95 1.67
CA GLY A 166 -0.55 -1.16 2.11
C GLY A 166 -0.41 -1.18 3.63
N ASP A 167 -1.25 -0.42 4.36
CA ASP A 167 -1.32 -0.47 5.82
C ASP A 167 -1.82 -1.84 6.30
N ILE A 168 -3.00 -2.22 5.83
CA ILE A 168 -3.64 -3.50 6.20
C ILE A 168 -2.74 -4.71 5.92
N LEU A 169 -2.02 -4.70 4.79
CA LEU A 169 -1.19 -5.84 4.37
C LEU A 169 0.14 -5.96 5.13
N SER A 170 0.54 -4.92 5.85
CA SER A 170 1.85 -4.85 6.49
C SER A 170 1.82 -4.82 8.02
N ASP A 171 0.61 -4.80 8.60
CA ASP A 171 0.37 -4.93 10.03
C ASP A 171 0.05 -6.40 10.39
#